data_80737000acb5c40716d9ccd23c2dd6e1
#
_entry.id   80737000acb5c40716d9ccd23c2dd6e1
#
_cell.length_a   1.000
_cell.length_b   1.000
_cell.length_c   1.000
_cell.angle_alpha   90.00
_cell.angle_beta   90.00
_cell.angle_gamma   90.00
#
_symmetry.space_group_name_H-M   'P 1'
#
loop_
_entity.id
_entity.type
_entity.pdbx_description
1 polymer ?
#
loop_
_entity_poly.entity_id
_entity_poly.type
_entity_poly.pdbx_seq_one_letter_code
_entity_poly.pdbx_strand_id
1 'polypeptide(L)'
;MSDKINNIDLKETYGLAILTGRERLLAYPERKTPLSFDWQDENGQEYQLKKVFFNDQEITLQMAFMADDNADFWFKYNTFFKEITKPNFQVLWIDDHDMNYQFFYKSANNFNHALKRLKNVNKVFVKFDLTILIKPNVL
;
A
#
# COMPACT_ATOMS: atom_id res chain seq x y z
N MET A 1 17.36 -9.16 -1.35
CA MET A 1 16.20 -8.92 -2.20
C MET A 1 15.27 -7.93 -1.54
N SER A 2 14.61 -7.11 -2.31
CA SER A 2 13.80 -6.03 -1.79
C SER A 2 12.45 -5.96 -2.49
N ASP A 3 11.53 -5.22 -1.87
CA ASP A 3 10.20 -5.01 -2.44
C ASP A 3 10.31 -4.12 -3.68
N LYS A 4 9.38 -4.28 -4.60
CA LYS A 4 9.39 -3.57 -5.89
C LYS A 4 8.04 -2.98 -6.21
N ILE A 5 8.03 -1.88 -6.93
CA ILE A 5 6.82 -1.32 -7.54
C ILE A 5 7.04 -1.24 -9.05
N ASN A 6 6.11 -1.83 -9.80
CA ASN A 6 6.22 -1.92 -11.26
C ASN A 6 7.56 -2.47 -11.73
N ASN A 7 8.05 -3.47 -10.99
CA ASN A 7 9.33 -4.13 -11.25
C ASN A 7 10.56 -3.23 -11.00
N ILE A 8 10.36 -2.10 -10.32
CA ILE A 8 11.43 -1.18 -9.96
C ILE A 8 11.74 -1.36 -8.47
N ASP A 9 13.00 -1.63 -8.15
CA ASP A 9 13.44 -1.84 -6.77
C ASP A 9 13.25 -0.58 -5.94
N LEU A 10 12.55 -0.70 -4.80
CA LEU A 10 12.26 0.45 -3.95
C LEU A 10 13.51 1.00 -3.28
N LYS A 11 14.36 0.12 -2.76
CA LYS A 11 15.54 0.52 -2.02
C LYS A 11 16.60 1.16 -2.94
N GLU A 12 16.90 0.51 -4.05
CA GLU A 12 17.95 0.97 -4.96
C GLU A 12 17.56 2.22 -5.74
N THR A 13 16.30 2.31 -6.17
CA THR A 13 15.86 3.39 -7.04
C THR A 13 15.33 4.59 -6.27
N TYR A 14 14.53 4.34 -5.22
CA TYR A 14 13.87 5.41 -4.48
C TYR A 14 14.40 5.61 -3.07
N GLY A 15 15.32 4.76 -2.63
CA GLY A 15 15.75 4.78 -1.24
C GLY A 15 14.64 4.52 -0.24
N LEU A 16 13.63 3.74 -0.64
CA LEU A 16 12.45 3.45 0.17
C LEU A 16 12.58 2.11 0.86
N ALA A 17 12.06 2.05 2.07
CA ALA A 17 11.88 0.81 2.80
C ALA A 17 10.48 0.79 3.41
N ILE A 18 9.85 -0.38 3.38
CA ILE A 18 8.59 -0.61 4.09
C ILE A 18 8.96 -1.04 5.51
N LEU A 19 8.58 -0.21 6.49
CA LEU A 19 8.90 -0.46 7.89
C LEU A 19 7.90 -1.41 8.54
N THR A 20 6.61 -1.13 8.39
CA THR A 20 5.53 -1.96 8.94
C THR A 20 4.34 -1.99 8.00
N GLY A 21 3.47 -2.97 8.19
CA GLY A 21 2.20 -3.06 7.47
C GLY A 21 2.14 -4.14 6.39
N ARG A 22 3.26 -4.78 6.07
CA ARG A 22 3.28 -5.84 5.05
C ARG A 22 2.30 -6.96 5.36
N GLU A 23 2.18 -7.33 6.61
CA GLU A 23 1.28 -8.40 7.07
C GLU A 23 -0.18 -8.07 6.80
N ARG A 24 -0.54 -6.79 6.66
CA ARG A 24 -1.90 -6.39 6.32
C ARG A 24 -2.30 -6.80 4.90
N LEU A 25 -1.30 -6.97 4.02
CA LEU A 25 -1.53 -7.46 2.67
C LEU A 25 -1.96 -8.93 2.63
N LEU A 26 -1.73 -9.66 3.71
CA LEU A 26 -2.12 -11.06 3.83
C LEU A 26 -3.59 -11.23 4.25
N ALA A 27 -4.25 -10.16 4.67
CA ALA A 27 -5.66 -10.24 5.07
C ALA A 27 -6.52 -10.65 3.87
N TYR A 28 -7.41 -11.58 4.10
CA TYR A 28 -8.32 -12.02 3.04
C TYR A 28 -9.37 -10.94 2.79
N PRO A 29 -9.73 -10.67 1.53
CA PRO A 29 -10.69 -9.62 1.22
C PRO A 29 -12.05 -9.83 1.88
N GLU A 30 -12.67 -8.73 2.31
CA GLU A 30 -14.00 -8.76 2.87
C GLU A 30 -15.02 -8.97 1.74
N ARG A 31 -16.00 -9.80 2.01
CA ARG A 31 -17.09 -10.07 1.07
C ARG A 31 -18.00 -8.85 0.94
N LYS A 32 -18.36 -8.50 -0.28
CA LYS A 32 -19.39 -7.49 -0.51
C LYS A 32 -20.72 -7.96 0.07
N THR A 33 -21.48 -7.02 0.60
CA THR A 33 -22.79 -7.31 1.16
C THR A 33 -23.69 -7.90 0.06
N PRO A 34 -24.22 -9.11 0.24
CA PRO A 34 -25.12 -9.71 -0.75
C PRO A 34 -26.46 -8.99 -0.76
N LEU A 35 -27.17 -9.14 -1.88
CA LEU A 35 -28.54 -8.70 -1.95
C LEU A 35 -29.36 -9.45 -0.91
N SER A 36 -30.22 -8.73 -0.18
CA SER A 36 -31.04 -9.32 0.86
C SER A 36 -32.48 -8.87 0.76
N PHE A 37 -33.38 -9.73 1.24
CA PHE A 37 -34.80 -9.44 1.31
C PHE A 37 -35.28 -9.69 2.73
N ASP A 38 -36.00 -8.73 3.32
CA ASP A 38 -36.57 -8.84 4.64
C ASP A 38 -38.08 -9.12 4.50
N TRP A 39 -38.46 -10.37 4.71
CA TRP A 39 -39.86 -10.77 4.70
C TRP A 39 -40.38 -10.66 6.13
N GLN A 40 -41.29 -9.74 6.35
CA GLN A 40 -41.77 -9.41 7.71
C GLN A 40 -42.43 -10.57 8.44
N ASP A 41 -42.95 -11.53 7.71
CA ASP A 41 -43.58 -12.72 8.24
C ASP A 41 -42.67 -13.93 8.41
N GLU A 42 -41.37 -13.73 8.19
CA GLU A 42 -40.37 -14.80 8.34
C GLU A 42 -39.26 -14.34 9.29
N ASN A 43 -38.57 -15.31 9.89
CA ASN A 43 -37.43 -15.05 10.73
C ASN A 43 -36.19 -14.70 9.89
N GLY A 44 -35.58 -13.56 10.20
CA GLY A 44 -34.35 -13.12 9.55
C GLY A 44 -34.58 -12.58 8.15
N GLN A 45 -33.48 -12.45 7.41
CA GLN A 45 -33.48 -11.95 6.04
C GLN A 45 -33.08 -13.04 5.07
N GLU A 46 -33.62 -12.96 3.89
CA GLU A 46 -33.21 -13.83 2.78
C GLU A 46 -32.06 -13.15 2.02
N TYR A 47 -30.98 -13.90 1.76
CA TYR A 47 -29.79 -13.39 1.08
C TYR A 47 -29.53 -14.12 -0.21
N GLN A 48 -29.07 -13.38 -1.23
CA GLN A 48 -28.54 -13.93 -2.47
C GLN A 48 -27.10 -14.36 -2.25
N LEU A 49 -26.87 -15.64 -1.97
CA LEU A 49 -25.56 -16.14 -1.60
C LEU A 49 -24.84 -16.90 -2.72
N LYS A 50 -25.47 -17.07 -3.88
CA LYS A 50 -24.90 -17.86 -4.98
C LYS A 50 -23.69 -17.21 -5.63
N LYS A 51 -23.66 -15.87 -5.69
CA LYS A 51 -22.55 -15.12 -6.24
C LYS A 51 -21.81 -14.43 -5.11
N VAL A 52 -20.49 -14.53 -5.11
CA VAL A 52 -19.64 -13.94 -4.10
C VAL A 52 -18.69 -12.95 -4.76
N PHE A 53 -18.74 -11.71 -4.31
CA PHE A 53 -17.83 -10.65 -4.75
C PHE A 53 -17.11 -10.08 -3.53
N PHE A 54 -15.93 -9.53 -3.75
CA PHE A 54 -15.08 -9.02 -2.69
C PHE A 54 -14.84 -7.53 -2.83
N ASN A 55 -14.67 -6.85 -1.71
CA ASN A 55 -14.30 -5.44 -1.65
C ASN A 55 -12.81 -5.27 -1.87
N ASP A 56 -12.43 -4.11 -2.40
CA ASP A 56 -11.04 -3.69 -2.37
C ASP A 56 -10.60 -3.48 -0.93
N GLN A 57 -9.31 -3.72 -0.67
CA GLN A 57 -8.74 -3.54 0.65
C GLN A 57 -8.00 -2.22 0.73
N GLU A 58 -8.30 -1.43 1.75
CA GLU A 58 -7.55 -0.23 2.06
C GLU A 58 -6.44 -0.60 3.05
N ILE A 59 -5.19 -0.36 2.68
CA ILE A 59 -4.04 -0.76 3.47
C ILE A 59 -3.12 0.43 3.64
N THR A 60 -2.65 0.63 4.87
CA THR A 60 -1.67 1.64 5.20
C THR A 60 -0.33 0.99 5.50
N LEU A 61 0.69 1.38 4.75
CA LEU A 61 2.06 0.93 4.95
C LEU A 61 2.89 2.07 5.54
N GLN A 62 3.62 1.78 6.59
CA GLN A 62 4.59 2.73 7.10
C GLN A 62 5.89 2.56 6.33
N MET A 63 6.32 3.62 5.68
CA MET A 63 7.49 3.62 4.82
C MET A 63 8.48 4.72 5.22
N ALA A 64 9.68 4.62 4.72
CA ALA A 64 10.70 5.63 4.95
C ALA A 64 11.54 5.85 3.70
N PHE A 65 11.79 7.13 3.40
CA PHE A 65 12.81 7.53 2.42
C PHE A 65 14.15 7.71 3.13
N MET A 66 15.20 7.25 2.48
CA MET A 66 16.57 7.54 2.87
C MET A 66 17.26 8.21 1.67
N ALA A 67 17.77 9.41 1.88
CA ALA A 67 18.41 10.19 0.83
C ALA A 67 19.73 10.78 1.34
N ASP A 68 20.62 11.13 0.42
CA ASP A 68 21.94 11.66 0.78
C ASP A 68 21.85 13.12 1.21
N ASP A 69 20.94 13.89 0.62
CA ASP A 69 20.68 15.28 0.95
C ASP A 69 19.24 15.68 0.59
N ASN A 70 18.89 16.93 0.80
CA ASN A 70 17.54 17.41 0.51
C ASN A 70 17.21 17.35 -0.98
N ALA A 71 18.15 17.66 -1.84
CA ALA A 71 17.93 17.60 -3.29
C ALA A 71 17.67 16.17 -3.75
N ASP A 72 18.45 15.22 -3.24
CA ASP A 72 18.27 13.80 -3.51
C ASP A 72 16.92 13.29 -2.98
N PHE A 73 16.53 13.72 -1.79
CA PHE A 73 15.22 13.38 -1.22
C PHE A 73 14.08 13.84 -2.13
N TRP A 74 14.09 15.10 -2.56
CA TRP A 74 13.02 15.64 -3.41
C TRP A 74 12.98 14.98 -4.77
N PHE A 75 14.13 14.61 -5.30
CA PHE A 75 14.20 13.86 -6.56
C PHE A 75 13.55 12.48 -6.41
N LYS A 76 13.89 11.75 -5.36
CA LYS A 76 13.33 10.44 -5.07
C LYS A 76 11.84 10.52 -4.75
N TYR A 77 11.44 11.49 -3.95
CA TYR A 77 10.05 11.74 -3.60
C TYR A 77 9.20 11.98 -4.85
N ASN A 78 9.60 12.92 -5.68
CA ASN A 78 8.85 13.24 -6.88
C ASN A 78 8.79 12.06 -7.86
N THR A 79 9.89 11.37 -8.04
CA THR A 79 9.97 10.22 -8.94
C THR A 79 9.07 9.08 -8.46
N PHE A 80 9.08 8.80 -7.17
CA PHE A 80 8.25 7.74 -6.58
C PHE A 80 6.77 8.06 -6.71
N PHE A 81 6.34 9.25 -6.28
CA PHE A 81 4.92 9.60 -6.32
C PHE A 81 4.41 9.76 -7.75
N LYS A 82 5.25 10.19 -8.68
CA LYS A 82 4.90 10.21 -10.09
C LYS A 82 4.64 8.80 -10.61
N GLU A 83 5.40 7.83 -10.16
CA GLU A 83 5.23 6.42 -10.57
C GLU A 83 3.95 5.82 -10.02
N ILE A 84 3.68 5.98 -8.72
CA ILE A 84 2.52 5.34 -8.09
C ILE A 84 1.19 6.03 -8.37
N THR A 85 1.23 7.27 -8.87
CA THR A 85 0.00 8.00 -9.22
C THR A 85 -0.36 7.91 -10.70
N LYS A 86 0.30 7.05 -11.44
CA LYS A 86 -0.06 6.79 -12.85
C LYS A 86 -1.47 6.20 -12.96
N PRO A 87 -2.14 6.41 -14.11
CA PRO A 87 -3.44 5.77 -14.36
C PRO A 87 -3.38 4.25 -14.24
N ASN A 88 -4.50 3.65 -13.92
CA ASN A 88 -4.68 2.20 -13.76
C ASN A 88 -3.97 1.65 -12.52
N PHE A 89 -4.09 0.35 -12.34
CA PHE A 89 -3.43 -0.34 -11.24
C PHE A 89 -1.92 -0.35 -11.42
N GLN A 90 -1.22 -0.17 -10.32
CA GLN A 90 0.21 -0.39 -10.24
C GLN A 90 0.46 -1.75 -9.58
N VAL A 91 1.66 -2.28 -9.72
CA VAL A 91 2.00 -3.60 -9.18
C VAL A 91 3.01 -3.44 -8.05
N LEU A 92 2.66 -3.97 -6.89
CA LEU A 92 3.54 -4.03 -5.72
C LEU A 92 4.03 -5.47 -5.53
N TRP A 93 5.32 -5.68 -5.58
CA TRP A 93 5.96 -6.96 -5.28
C TRP A 93 6.50 -6.93 -3.86
N ILE A 94 6.05 -7.87 -3.03
CA ILE A 94 6.57 -8.07 -1.67
C ILE A 94 7.41 -9.33 -1.67
N ASP A 95 8.69 -9.17 -1.44
CA ASP A 95 9.64 -10.28 -1.52
C ASP A 95 9.34 -11.38 -0.50
N ASP A 96 9.02 -11.00 0.73
CA ASP A 96 8.70 -11.95 1.79
C ASP A 96 7.47 -12.79 1.48
N HIS A 97 6.52 -12.24 0.73
CA HIS A 97 5.30 -12.93 0.34
C HIS A 97 5.43 -13.68 -0.97
N ASP A 98 6.48 -13.42 -1.75
CA ASP A 98 6.64 -13.94 -3.11
C ASP A 98 5.38 -13.73 -3.93
N MET A 99 4.84 -12.50 -3.90
CA MET A 99 3.53 -12.18 -4.44
C MET A 99 3.45 -10.77 -4.99
N ASN A 100 2.74 -10.63 -6.11
CA ASN A 100 2.38 -9.34 -6.69
C ASN A 100 1.00 -8.91 -6.22
N TYR A 101 0.87 -7.64 -5.85
CA TYR A 101 -0.41 -7.03 -5.49
C TYR A 101 -0.70 -5.88 -6.44
N GLN A 102 -1.92 -5.85 -6.98
CA GLN A 102 -2.38 -4.72 -7.79
C GLN A 102 -2.99 -3.67 -6.87
N PHE A 103 -2.53 -2.44 -7.01
CA PHE A 103 -2.97 -1.37 -6.12
C PHE A 103 -3.11 -0.04 -6.86
N PHE A 104 -3.81 0.90 -6.24
CA PHE A 104 -3.74 2.30 -6.65
C PHE A 104 -3.59 3.20 -5.43
N TYR A 105 -2.95 4.33 -5.65
CA TYR A 105 -2.63 5.31 -4.61
C TYR A 105 -3.90 6.00 -4.10
N LYS A 106 -4.03 6.12 -2.79
CA LYS A 106 -5.08 6.90 -2.17
C LYS A 106 -4.53 8.16 -1.51
N SER A 107 -3.60 8.02 -0.59
CA SER A 107 -3.05 9.15 0.14
C SER A 107 -1.71 8.82 0.77
N ALA A 108 -0.96 9.85 1.11
CA ALA A 108 0.27 9.73 1.88
C ALA A 108 0.25 10.82 2.96
N ASN A 109 0.40 10.42 4.21
CA ASN A 109 0.23 11.30 5.36
C ASN A 109 1.28 11.02 6.42
N ASN A 110 1.25 11.84 7.48
CA ASN A 110 2.06 11.64 8.68
C ASN A 110 3.56 11.66 8.39
N PHE A 111 3.96 12.55 7.48
CA PHE A 111 5.36 12.73 7.18
C PHE A 111 6.10 13.23 8.41
N ASN A 112 7.15 12.52 8.78
CA ASN A 112 7.98 12.86 9.92
C ASN A 112 9.44 12.81 9.50
N HIS A 113 10.07 13.98 9.54
CA HIS A 113 11.47 14.12 9.26
C HIS A 113 12.25 13.55 10.45
N ALA A 114 12.73 12.33 10.32
CA ALA A 114 13.48 11.72 11.41
C ALA A 114 14.86 12.37 11.51
N LEU A 115 15.00 12.98 12.55
CA LEU A 115 16.19 13.44 13.28
C LEU A 115 17.49 13.58 12.53
N LYS A 116 17.78 14.78 12.27
CA LYS A 116 19.09 15.39 12.08
C LYS A 116 20.12 15.08 13.18
N ARG A 117 20.00 14.02 13.96
CA ARG A 117 20.81 13.89 15.18
C ARG A 117 21.89 12.82 15.15
N LEU A 118 22.08 12.19 14.04
CA LEU A 118 23.28 11.39 13.90
C LEU A 118 24.40 12.36 13.53
N LYS A 119 25.23 12.66 14.49
CA LYS A 119 26.43 13.49 14.27
C LYS A 119 27.18 12.96 13.05
N ASN A 120 27.50 13.86 12.12
CA ASN A 120 28.27 13.57 10.91
C ASN A 120 27.53 12.76 9.84
N VAL A 121 26.21 12.69 9.88
CA VAL A 121 25.44 12.09 8.79
C VAL A 121 24.57 13.16 8.15
N ASN A 122 24.88 13.52 6.92
CA ASN A 122 24.12 14.48 6.14
C ASN A 122 22.90 13.84 5.46
N LYS A 123 22.58 12.61 5.83
CA LYS A 123 21.49 11.87 5.21
C LYS A 123 20.14 12.34 5.72
N VAL A 124 19.18 12.37 4.80
CA VAL A 124 17.79 12.71 5.08
C VAL A 124 17.01 11.41 5.26
N PHE A 125 16.27 11.32 6.35
CA PHE A 125 15.43 10.18 6.65
C PHE A 125 14.01 10.68 6.96
N VAL A 126 13.05 10.29 6.14
CA VAL A 126 11.66 10.75 6.26
C VAL A 126 10.73 9.56 6.31
N LYS A 127 10.00 9.42 7.42
CA LYS A 127 8.95 8.40 7.58
C LYS A 127 7.61 8.97 7.12
N PHE A 128 6.77 8.11 6.61
CA PHE A 128 5.40 8.49 6.24
C PHE A 128 4.51 7.26 6.18
N ASP A 129 3.20 7.50 6.18
CA ASP A 129 2.20 6.47 6.00
C ASP A 129 1.63 6.56 4.59
N LEU A 130 1.78 5.51 3.82
CA LEU A 130 1.22 5.38 2.48
C LEU A 130 -0.05 4.54 2.54
N THR A 131 -1.18 5.12 2.14
CA THR A 131 -2.44 4.40 2.06
C THR A 131 -2.74 4.08 0.60
N ILE A 132 -2.97 2.81 0.35
CA ILE A 132 -3.25 2.29 -0.98
C ILE A 132 -4.50 1.40 -0.93
N LEU A 133 -5.16 1.25 -2.07
CA LEU A 133 -6.27 0.32 -2.24
C LEU A 133 -5.79 -0.87 -3.07
N ILE A 134 -5.96 -2.05 -2.50
CA ILE A 134 -5.51 -3.30 -3.11
C ILE A 134 -6.70 -3.99 -3.75
N LYS A 135 -6.55 -4.37 -5.03
CA LYS A 135 -7.54 -5.20 -5.70
C LYS A 135 -7.61 -6.57 -5.03
N PRO A 136 -8.81 -7.11 -4.77
CA PRO A 136 -8.94 -8.43 -4.17
C PRO A 136 -8.17 -9.47 -4.98
N ASN A 137 -7.28 -10.19 -4.31
CA ASN A 137 -6.49 -11.25 -4.92
C ASN A 137 -7.11 -12.60 -4.56
N VAL A 138 -8.18 -12.92 -5.26
CA VAL A 138 -8.99 -14.12 -5.03
C VAL A 138 -8.93 -15.01 -6.26
N LEU A 139 -8.62 -16.26 -6.03
CA LEU A 139 -8.58 -17.27 -7.09
C LEU A 139 -9.96 -17.88 -7.35
#